data_52316a9a2ad3555f14f2b95ad112afd1
#
_entry.id   52316a9a2ad3555f14f2b95ad112afd1
#
_cell.length_a   1.000
_cell.length_b   1.000
_cell.length_c   1.000
_cell.angle_alpha   90.00
_cell.angle_beta   90.00
_cell.angle_gamma   90.00
#
_symmetry.space_group_name_H-M   'P 1'
#
loop_
_entity.id
_entity.type
_entity.pdbx_description
1 polymer ?
#
loop_
_entity_poly.entity_id
_entity_poly.type
_entity_poly.pdbx_seq_one_letter_code
_entity_poly.pdbx_strand_id
1 'polypeptide(L)'
;MLGQAHHFLHFNPDRSDYAENRFGEEAQRLYSVLDGQLVGRDYVAGEYSIADMAIWPWAARFEFQKVDLNSFPNVLRWYRKIASRPAVIAGYCVPVETEIPIP
;
A
#
# COMPACT_ATOMS: atom_id res chain seq x y z
N MET A 1 11.66 2.39 -1.19
CA MET A 1 11.65 2.08 0.26
C MET A 1 10.71 0.93 0.60
N LEU A 2 9.49 0.90 0.08
CA LEU A 2 8.60 -0.23 0.31
C LEU A 2 9.17 -1.55 -0.21
N GLY A 3 9.88 -1.53 -1.33
CA GLY A 3 10.57 -2.73 -1.84
C GLY A 3 11.60 -3.29 -0.87
N GLN A 4 12.33 -2.43 -0.16
CA GLN A 4 13.28 -2.87 0.87
C GLN A 4 12.54 -3.43 2.09
N ALA A 5 11.39 -2.85 2.44
CA ALA A 5 10.55 -3.41 3.49
C ALA A 5 10.07 -4.82 3.13
N HIS A 6 9.66 -5.04 1.88
CA HIS A 6 9.30 -6.39 1.40
C HIS A 6 10.47 -7.36 1.52
N HIS A 7 11.68 -6.91 1.16
CA HIS A 7 12.87 -7.76 1.21
C HIS A 7 13.17 -8.24 2.63
N PHE A 8 13.18 -7.32 3.60
CA PHE A 8 13.60 -7.66 4.97
C PHE A 8 12.47 -8.16 5.86
N LEU A 9 11.22 -7.72 5.64
CA LEU A 9 10.10 -8.09 6.51
C LEU A 9 9.34 -9.33 6.03
N HIS A 10 9.31 -9.57 4.71
CA HIS A 10 8.53 -10.67 4.15
C HIS A 10 9.39 -11.77 3.54
N PHE A 11 10.30 -11.43 2.61
CA PHE A 11 11.08 -12.43 1.86
C PHE A 11 12.28 -12.97 2.63
N ASN A 12 12.91 -12.16 3.47
CA ASN A 12 14.10 -12.53 4.23
C ASN A 12 13.98 -12.08 5.70
N PRO A 13 12.98 -12.57 6.45
CA PRO A 13 12.85 -12.17 7.85
C PRO A 13 14.04 -12.69 8.68
N ASP A 14 14.34 -12.01 9.77
CA ASP A 14 15.39 -12.35 10.74
C ASP A 14 16.82 -12.27 10.22
N ARG A 15 17.03 -11.58 9.07
CA ARG A 15 18.39 -11.37 8.52
C ARG A 15 19.07 -10.15 9.10
N SER A 16 18.31 -9.12 9.44
CA SER A 16 18.87 -7.89 10.01
C SER A 16 17.79 -7.15 10.79
N ASP A 17 17.90 -7.14 12.10
CA ASP A 17 16.97 -6.40 12.97
C ASP A 17 17.01 -4.91 12.66
N TYR A 18 18.19 -4.37 12.41
CA TYR A 18 18.35 -2.97 12.06
C TYR A 18 17.59 -2.61 10.77
N ALA A 19 17.73 -3.44 9.73
CA ALA A 19 17.05 -3.20 8.45
C ALA A 19 15.54 -3.34 8.59
N GLU A 20 15.05 -4.34 9.32
CA GLU A 20 13.63 -4.53 9.59
C GLU A 20 13.04 -3.29 10.28
N ASN A 21 13.68 -2.81 11.32
CA ASN A 21 13.24 -1.64 12.07
C ASN A 21 13.28 -0.38 11.19
N ARG A 22 14.40 -0.16 10.48
CA ARG A 22 14.57 1.02 9.62
C ARG A 22 13.52 1.08 8.52
N PHE A 23 13.37 0.00 7.76
CA PHE A 23 12.44 0.00 6.62
C PHE A 23 10.99 -0.13 7.06
N GLY A 24 10.73 -0.79 8.18
CA GLY A 24 9.40 -0.82 8.80
C GLY A 24 8.95 0.56 9.25
N GLU A 25 9.81 1.31 9.93
CA GLU A 25 9.53 2.69 10.35
C GLU A 25 9.35 3.61 9.13
N GLU A 26 10.17 3.45 8.10
CA GLU A 26 10.06 4.23 6.87
C GLU A 26 8.74 3.93 6.14
N ALA A 27 8.30 2.68 6.10
CA ALA A 27 7.01 2.31 5.54
C ALA A 27 5.88 3.03 6.30
N GLN A 28 5.91 3.02 7.64
CA GLN A 28 4.93 3.73 8.46
C GLN A 28 4.94 5.23 8.17
N ARG A 29 6.10 5.83 8.03
CA ARG A 29 6.25 7.25 7.70
C ARG A 29 5.64 7.57 6.34
N LEU A 30 5.91 6.75 5.33
CA LEU A 30 5.37 6.95 3.98
C LEU A 30 3.84 6.85 3.96
N TYR A 31 3.27 5.90 4.70
CA TYR A 31 1.81 5.80 4.82
C TYR A 31 1.21 7.00 5.56
N SER A 32 1.91 7.54 6.56
CA SER A 32 1.47 8.76 7.24
C SER A 32 1.45 9.96 6.30
N VAL A 33 2.45 10.09 5.43
CA VAL A 33 2.49 11.15 4.41
C VAL A 33 1.34 11.00 3.42
N LEU A 34 1.10 9.78 2.95
CA LEU A 34 0.01 9.47 2.03
C LEU A 34 -1.35 9.77 2.69
N ASP A 35 -1.53 9.37 3.95
CA ASP A 35 -2.75 9.61 4.69
C ASP A 35 -3.04 11.11 4.82
N GLY A 36 -2.01 11.89 5.13
CA GLY A 36 -2.12 13.36 5.20
C GLY A 36 -2.49 13.99 3.86
N GLN A 37 -1.92 13.48 2.76
CA GLN A 37 -2.23 13.96 1.41
C GLN A 37 -3.70 13.67 1.03
N LEU A 38 -4.26 12.60 1.53
CA LEU A 38 -5.64 12.17 1.23
C LEU A 38 -6.70 12.80 2.12
N VAL A 39 -6.33 13.62 3.09
CA VAL A 39 -7.29 14.35 3.93
C VAL A 39 -8.16 15.26 3.06
N GLY A 40 -9.47 15.04 3.07
CA GLY A 40 -10.41 15.82 2.27
C GLY A 40 -10.31 15.61 0.76
N ARG A 41 -9.58 14.58 0.31
CA ARG A 41 -9.41 14.25 -1.11
C ARG A 41 -9.80 12.81 -1.37
N ASP A 42 -10.39 12.57 -2.53
CA ASP A 42 -10.74 11.22 -2.96
C ASP A 42 -9.53 10.48 -3.54
N TYR A 43 -8.62 11.22 -4.18
CA TYR A 43 -7.44 10.68 -4.85
C TYR A 43 -6.22 11.54 -4.55
N VAL A 44 -5.02 10.97 -4.79
CA VAL A 44 -3.74 11.59 -4.40
C VAL A 44 -3.56 12.99 -5.01
N ALA A 45 -3.93 13.17 -6.28
CA ALA A 45 -3.84 14.44 -6.97
C ALA A 45 -5.20 15.16 -7.08
N GLY A 46 -6.21 14.73 -6.32
CA GLY A 46 -7.57 15.26 -6.36
C GLY A 46 -8.49 14.43 -7.22
N GLU A 47 -8.15 14.21 -8.49
CA GLU A 47 -8.86 13.33 -9.41
C GLU A 47 -8.06 12.03 -9.63
N TYR A 48 -8.75 10.96 -10.00
CA TYR A 48 -8.11 9.69 -10.32
C TYR A 48 -7.09 9.86 -11.44
N SER A 49 -5.85 9.45 -11.21
CA SER A 49 -4.73 9.71 -12.10
C SER A 49 -3.68 8.60 -12.04
N ILE A 50 -2.62 8.76 -12.85
CA ILE A 50 -1.48 7.84 -12.83
C ILE A 50 -0.80 7.78 -11.45
N ALA A 51 -0.93 8.81 -10.62
CA ALA A 51 -0.40 8.78 -9.26
C ALA A 51 -1.05 7.66 -8.45
N ASP A 52 -2.38 7.52 -8.52
CA ASP A 52 -3.10 6.45 -7.85
C ASP A 52 -2.75 5.09 -8.43
N MET A 53 -2.64 5.00 -9.75
CA MET A 53 -2.28 3.76 -10.46
C MET A 53 -0.88 3.27 -10.09
N ALA A 54 0.06 4.20 -9.85
CA ALA A 54 1.43 3.87 -9.47
C ALA A 54 1.57 3.47 -8.00
N ILE A 55 0.81 4.12 -7.12
CA ILE A 55 0.93 3.91 -5.65
C ILE A 55 0.10 2.70 -5.19
N TRP A 56 -1.11 2.54 -5.70
CA TRP A 56 -2.04 1.54 -5.20
C TRP A 56 -1.50 0.09 -5.22
N PRO A 57 -0.81 -0.39 -6.27
CA PRO A 57 -0.26 -1.75 -6.27
C PRO A 57 0.72 -2.01 -5.13
N TRP A 58 1.47 -1.00 -4.71
CA TRP A 58 2.34 -1.09 -3.54
C TRP A 58 1.55 -1.15 -2.25
N ALA A 59 0.49 -0.35 -2.14
CA ALA A 59 -0.41 -0.39 -0.98
C ALA A 59 -1.14 -1.73 -0.88
N ALA A 60 -1.41 -2.40 -2.00
CA ALA A 60 -2.03 -3.73 -2.03
C ALA A 60 -1.14 -4.81 -1.40
N ARG A 61 0.13 -4.50 -1.12
CA ARG A 61 1.08 -5.37 -0.43
C ARG A 61 1.29 -4.95 1.03
N PHE A 62 0.28 -4.34 1.64
CA PHE A 62 0.36 -3.85 3.02
C PHE A 62 0.75 -4.97 4.01
N GLU A 63 0.33 -6.20 3.78
CA GLU A 63 0.68 -7.33 4.64
C GLU A 63 2.18 -7.64 4.60
N PHE A 64 2.82 -7.53 3.43
CA PHE A 64 4.27 -7.73 3.28
C PHE A 64 5.07 -6.66 4.03
N GLN A 65 4.50 -5.47 4.15
CA GLN A 65 5.11 -4.32 4.81
C GLN A 65 4.80 -4.30 6.30
N LYS A 66 3.95 -5.22 6.78
CA LYS A 66 3.44 -5.27 8.15
C LYS A 66 2.78 -3.96 8.57
N VAL A 67 2.04 -3.36 7.63
CA VAL A 67 1.30 -2.12 7.84
C VAL A 67 -0.17 -2.46 8.05
N ASP A 68 -0.75 -1.90 9.11
CA ASP A 68 -2.19 -1.97 9.35
C ASP A 68 -2.87 -0.75 8.76
N LEU A 69 -3.59 -0.92 7.65
CA LEU A 69 -4.30 0.18 6.99
C LEU A 69 -5.40 0.80 7.86
N ASN A 70 -5.88 0.08 8.86
CA ASN A 70 -6.85 0.64 9.81
C ASN A 70 -6.27 1.81 10.63
N SER A 71 -4.95 1.87 10.76
CA SER A 71 -4.24 2.98 11.40
C SER A 71 -4.18 4.24 10.53
N PHE A 72 -4.53 4.13 9.25
CA PHE A 72 -4.47 5.22 8.27
C PHE A 72 -5.84 5.36 7.60
N PRO A 73 -6.83 5.99 8.23
CA PRO A 73 -8.23 5.95 7.78
C PRO A 73 -8.43 6.56 6.38
N ASN A 74 -7.68 7.58 6.00
CA ASN A 74 -7.78 8.18 4.68
C ASN A 74 -7.18 7.27 3.60
N VAL A 75 -6.08 6.59 3.92
CA VAL A 75 -5.49 5.58 3.03
C VAL A 75 -6.45 4.40 2.86
N LEU A 76 -7.04 3.93 3.95
CA LEU A 76 -8.00 2.82 3.91
C LEU A 76 -9.21 3.14 3.03
N ARG A 77 -9.77 4.34 3.17
CA ARG A 77 -10.88 4.82 2.34
C ARG A 77 -10.47 4.84 0.86
N TRP A 78 -9.34 5.44 0.55
CA TRP A 78 -8.76 5.52 -0.80
C TRP A 78 -8.50 4.13 -1.37
N TYR A 79 -7.88 3.26 -0.59
CA TYR A 79 -7.56 1.89 -0.99
C TYR A 79 -8.81 1.12 -1.40
N ARG A 80 -9.85 1.15 -0.55
CA ARG A 80 -11.13 0.46 -0.81
C ARG A 80 -11.84 1.02 -2.04
N LYS A 81 -11.80 2.32 -2.22
CA LYS A 81 -12.42 2.99 -3.37
C LYS A 81 -11.81 2.53 -4.68
N ILE A 82 -10.48 2.44 -4.73
CA ILE A 82 -9.78 1.95 -5.93
C ILE A 82 -9.98 0.44 -6.10
N ALA A 83 -9.92 -0.33 -5.04
CA ALA A 83 -10.13 -1.77 -5.07
C ALA A 83 -11.50 -2.18 -5.65
N SER A 84 -12.50 -1.31 -5.54
CA SER A 84 -13.83 -1.55 -6.08
C SER A 84 -13.97 -1.25 -7.57
N ARG A 85 -12.96 -0.67 -8.21
CA ARG A 85 -13.01 -0.34 -9.65
C ARG A 85 -12.91 -1.62 -10.48
N PRO A 86 -13.84 -1.84 -11.45
CA PRO A 86 -13.81 -3.05 -12.28
C PRO A 86 -12.48 -3.29 -13.00
N ALA A 87 -11.85 -2.22 -13.51
CA ALA A 87 -10.56 -2.32 -14.18
C ALA A 87 -9.44 -2.78 -13.23
N VAL A 88 -9.48 -2.35 -11.98
CA VAL A 88 -8.50 -2.76 -10.97
C VAL A 88 -8.69 -4.22 -10.60
N ILE A 89 -9.92 -4.67 -10.42
CA ILE A 89 -10.25 -6.07 -10.15
C ILE A 89 -9.76 -6.95 -11.30
N ALA A 90 -10.04 -6.57 -12.54
CA ALA A 90 -9.61 -7.30 -13.72
C ALA A 90 -8.08 -7.34 -13.85
N GLY A 91 -7.43 -6.21 -13.65
CA GLY A 91 -5.97 -6.12 -13.73
C GLY A 91 -5.26 -6.92 -12.65
N TYR A 92 -5.83 -7.00 -11.46
CA TYR A 92 -5.25 -7.77 -10.36
C TYR A 92 -5.26 -9.28 -10.62
N CYS A 93 -6.11 -9.75 -11.53
CA CYS A 93 -6.18 -11.15 -11.95
C CYS A 93 -5.19 -11.53 -13.03
N VAL A 94 -4.33 -10.62 -13.49
CA VAL A 94 -3.35 -10.87 -14.54
C VAL A 94 -1.94 -10.95 -13.93
N PRO A 95 -1.12 -11.96 -14.23
CA PRO A 95 -1.38 -13.12 -15.11
C PRO A 95 -2.13 -14.27 -14.43
N VAL A 96 -2.31 -14.23 -13.14
CA VAL A 96 -2.96 -15.29 -12.35
C VAL A 96 -4.16 -14.70 -11.61
N GLU A 97 -5.27 -15.41 -11.64
CA GLU A 97 -6.47 -15.00 -10.89
C GLU A 97 -6.14 -14.87 -9.40
N THR A 98 -6.32 -13.68 -8.87
CA THR A 98 -5.95 -13.32 -7.50
C THR A 98 -6.99 -12.38 -6.91
N GLU A 99 -7.35 -12.59 -5.66
CA GLU A 99 -8.22 -11.68 -4.93
C GLU A 99 -7.42 -10.49 -4.38
N ILE A 100 -8.05 -9.30 -4.42
CA ILE A 100 -7.46 -8.11 -3.83
C ILE A 100 -7.53 -8.25 -2.30
N PRO A 101 -6.40 -8.11 -1.56
CA PRO A 101 -6.44 -8.15 -0.11
C PRO A 101 -7.26 -6.99 0.45
N ILE A 102 -8.19 -7.28 1.34
CA ILE A 102 -8.99 -6.26 2.04
C ILE A 102 -8.66 -6.35 3.53
N PRO A 103 -8.29 -5.23 4.14
CA PRO A 103 -7.98 -5.18 5.58
C PRO A 103 -9.19 -5.50 6.45
#